data_d52b90f9c7cb2bd2fbc500d8e2d2a626
#
_entry.id   d52b90f9c7cb2bd2fbc500d8e2d2a626
#
_cell.length_a   1.000
_cell.length_b   1.000
_cell.length_c   1.000
_cell.angle_alpha   90.00
_cell.angle_beta   90.00
_cell.angle_gamma   90.00
#
_symmetry.space_group_name_H-M   'P 1'
#
loop_
_entity.id
_entity.type
_entity.pdbx_description
1 polymer ?
#
loop_
_entity_poly.entity_id
_entity_poly.type
_entity_poly.pdbx_seq_one_letter_code
_entity_poly.pdbx_strand_id
1 'polypeptide(L)'
;MCGRYAVTTDPATLAAEIDAVNEVLSTAAPPASDPPESGQPASAHPGPGASARALGANYNVAPTTTVMTVVKRHDHDNPDDEPRLRVRAMRWGLVPAWAKEVGNGPLLFNARAETAAQKSSFRSSVRSRRCLVPMDGWYEWKKGPPDAKGKPTKVPFFMSPKDGTRLFMAGLWSVWHDRTVEDAPPLLSCSILTTDAVGALRDVHDRMPLIMPYDNWDTWLDPDHQAPADLFAPPSTPLAEAIAIRAVSPLVNRVSNNSPELLQPV
;
A
#
# COMPACT_ATOMS: atom_id res chain seq x y z
N MET A 1 0.60 -5.82 12.65
CA MET A 1 -0.11 -5.51 11.37
C MET A 1 0.78 -4.63 10.53
N CYS A 2 1.00 -4.98 9.25
CA CYS A 2 1.86 -4.23 8.34
C CYS A 2 1.40 -2.76 8.24
N GLY A 3 2.05 -1.90 8.99
CA GLY A 3 1.77 -0.45 9.01
C GLY A 3 2.94 0.39 8.53
N ARG A 4 3.99 -0.25 8.01
CA ARG A 4 5.17 0.41 7.50
C ARG A 4 5.92 -0.48 6.51
N TYR A 5 6.40 0.07 5.39
CA TYR A 5 7.18 -0.68 4.41
C TYR A 5 8.21 0.21 3.69
N ALA A 6 9.10 -0.40 2.92
CA ALA A 6 10.04 0.28 2.04
C ALA A 6 9.76 -0.08 0.58
N VAL A 7 9.93 0.89 -0.30
CA VAL A 7 9.89 0.74 -1.75
C VAL A 7 10.92 1.69 -2.38
N THR A 8 11.84 1.14 -3.16
CA THR A 8 12.95 1.93 -3.73
C THR A 8 12.84 2.13 -5.24
N THR A 9 11.90 1.44 -5.89
CA THR A 9 11.60 1.64 -7.32
C THR A 9 10.71 2.87 -7.53
N ASP A 10 10.80 3.47 -8.70
CA ASP A 10 9.90 4.51 -9.16
C ASP A 10 8.81 3.95 -10.10
N PRO A 11 7.72 4.70 -10.38
CA PRO A 11 6.61 4.23 -11.19
C PRO A 11 6.98 3.88 -12.65
N ALA A 12 7.92 4.58 -13.25
CA ALA A 12 8.30 4.35 -14.65
C ALA A 12 9.10 3.05 -14.78
N THR A 13 10.07 2.87 -13.88
CA THR A 13 10.85 1.62 -13.78
C THR A 13 9.93 0.43 -13.51
N LEU A 14 9.02 0.55 -12.54
CA LEU A 14 8.07 -0.52 -12.23
C LEU A 14 7.20 -0.86 -13.43
N ALA A 15 6.64 0.15 -14.12
CA ALA A 15 5.77 -0.07 -15.26
C ALA A 15 6.51 -0.78 -16.42
N ALA A 16 7.77 -0.41 -16.66
CA ALA A 16 8.60 -1.08 -17.67
C ALA A 16 8.92 -2.53 -17.31
N GLU A 17 9.20 -2.81 -16.03
CA GLU A 17 9.51 -4.16 -15.54
C GLU A 17 8.34 -5.15 -15.71
N ILE A 18 7.10 -4.69 -15.59
CA ILE A 18 5.90 -5.55 -15.61
C ILE A 18 5.03 -5.34 -16.85
N ASP A 19 5.53 -4.65 -17.87
CA ASP A 19 4.80 -4.30 -19.10
C ASP A 19 3.43 -3.63 -18.81
N ALA A 20 3.43 -2.62 -17.94
CA ALA A 20 2.24 -1.90 -17.52
C ALA A 20 2.19 -0.48 -18.05
N VAL A 21 0.98 0.05 -18.18
CA VAL A 21 0.76 1.48 -18.45
C VAL A 21 1.06 2.29 -17.19
N ASN A 22 1.96 3.29 -17.29
CA ASN A 22 2.22 4.19 -16.18
C ASN A 22 1.22 5.35 -16.16
N GLU A 23 0.23 5.31 -15.27
CA GLU A 23 -0.76 6.36 -15.09
C GLU A 23 -0.40 7.36 -13.97
N VAL A 24 0.73 7.18 -13.29
CA VAL A 24 1.16 8.09 -12.22
C VAL A 24 1.54 9.47 -12.78
N LEU A 25 2.12 9.52 -13.97
CA LEU A 25 2.52 10.77 -14.63
C LEU A 25 1.34 11.56 -15.19
N SER A 26 0.22 10.92 -15.51
CA SER A 26 -0.97 11.57 -16.08
C SER A 26 -1.78 12.35 -15.03
N THR A 27 -1.53 12.16 -13.74
CA THR A 27 -2.19 12.89 -12.65
C THR A 27 -1.41 14.12 -12.17
N ALA A 28 -0.25 14.42 -12.77
CA ALA A 28 0.46 15.67 -12.52
C ALA A 28 -0.29 16.82 -13.21
N ALA A 29 -0.92 17.70 -12.44
CA ALA A 29 -1.43 18.95 -12.95
C ALA A 29 -0.30 19.74 -13.64
N PRO A 30 -0.61 20.52 -14.72
CA PRO A 30 0.40 21.37 -15.36
C PRO A 30 1.04 22.29 -14.32
N PRO A 31 2.34 22.66 -14.49
CA PRO A 31 3.01 23.53 -13.54
C PRO A 31 2.24 24.85 -13.41
N ALA A 32 1.86 25.18 -12.18
CA ALA A 32 1.24 26.47 -11.88
C ALA A 32 2.23 27.57 -12.24
N SER A 33 1.86 28.43 -13.17
CA SER A 33 2.54 29.69 -13.45
C SER A 33 2.38 30.61 -12.24
N ASP A 34 3.52 31.08 -11.72
CA ASP A 34 3.77 32.15 -10.76
C ASP A 34 3.16 32.08 -9.34
N PRO A 35 3.99 32.39 -8.31
CA PRO A 35 3.55 32.44 -6.92
C PRO A 35 2.75 33.72 -6.65
N PRO A 36 1.65 33.66 -5.90
CA PRO A 36 1.03 34.87 -5.36
C PRO A 36 1.87 35.43 -4.21
N GLU A 37 2.15 36.70 -4.27
CA GLU A 37 2.74 37.49 -3.18
C GLU A 37 1.83 37.54 -1.94
N SER A 38 2.49 37.50 -0.78
CA SER A 38 2.09 37.99 0.56
C SER A 38 0.90 37.38 1.30
N GLY A 39 1.22 36.67 2.38
CA GLY A 39 0.74 37.02 3.72
C GLY A 39 -0.65 36.56 4.16
N GLN A 40 -0.80 35.26 4.52
CA GLN A 40 -1.70 34.83 5.60
C GLN A 40 -1.31 33.45 6.16
N PRO A 41 -1.39 33.17 7.47
CA PRO A 41 -1.04 31.85 8.01
C PRO A 41 -2.15 30.86 7.65
N ALA A 42 -1.78 29.85 6.87
CA ALA A 42 -2.66 28.77 6.44
C ALA A 42 -2.93 27.82 7.61
N SER A 43 -4.19 27.66 7.97
CA SER A 43 -4.69 26.52 8.73
C SER A 43 -4.51 25.27 7.89
N ALA A 44 -3.63 24.35 8.35
CA ALA A 44 -3.22 23.18 7.60
C ALA A 44 -4.27 22.07 7.68
N HIS A 45 -5.17 22.04 6.70
CA HIS A 45 -5.80 20.82 6.25
C HIS A 45 -5.33 20.61 4.80
N PRO A 46 -4.57 19.55 4.47
CA PRO A 46 -4.21 19.28 3.09
C PRO A 46 -5.49 18.87 2.35
N GLY A 47 -5.99 19.77 1.52
CA GLY A 47 -7.06 19.49 0.57
C GLY A 47 -6.64 18.43 -0.46
N PRO A 48 -7.60 17.85 -1.22
CA PRO A 48 -7.38 16.76 -2.20
C PRO A 48 -6.62 17.18 -3.45
N GLY A 49 -5.66 18.08 -3.34
CA GLY A 49 -4.79 18.59 -4.40
C GLY A 49 -3.32 18.58 -4.02
N ALA A 50 -2.92 17.82 -2.98
CA ALA A 50 -1.51 17.68 -2.64
C ALA A 50 -0.78 17.04 -3.82
N SER A 51 -0.01 17.88 -4.51
CA SER A 51 0.96 17.60 -5.56
C SER A 51 1.44 16.15 -5.47
N ALA A 52 1.31 15.39 -6.53
CA ALA A 52 1.96 14.08 -6.66
C ALA A 52 3.47 14.31 -6.59
N ARG A 53 4.00 14.42 -5.37
CA ARG A 53 5.43 14.41 -5.12
C ARG A 53 5.91 13.13 -5.78
N ALA A 54 6.82 13.27 -6.74
CA ALA A 54 7.32 12.14 -7.51
C ALA A 54 7.50 10.93 -6.57
N LEU A 55 6.75 9.85 -6.83
CA LEU A 55 6.85 8.62 -6.06
C LEU A 55 8.24 8.02 -6.37
N GLY A 56 9.22 8.37 -5.55
CA GLY A 56 10.58 7.86 -5.61
C GLY A 56 10.87 6.93 -4.44
N ALA A 57 12.13 6.57 -4.28
CA ALA A 57 12.58 5.72 -3.18
C ALA A 57 12.10 6.23 -1.83
N ASN A 58 11.40 5.36 -1.10
CA ASN A 58 10.91 5.63 0.24
C ASN A 58 11.16 4.42 1.14
N TYR A 59 12.04 4.60 2.10
CA TYR A 59 12.47 3.57 3.05
C TYR A 59 11.55 3.47 4.27
N ASN A 60 10.50 4.31 4.35
CA ASN A 60 9.66 4.41 5.53
C ASN A 60 8.21 4.84 5.21
N VAL A 61 7.60 4.17 4.24
CA VAL A 61 6.22 4.43 3.80
C VAL A 61 5.25 4.17 4.95
N ALA A 62 4.41 5.15 5.26
CA ALA A 62 3.41 5.08 6.33
C ALA A 62 1.98 5.22 5.79
N PRO A 63 0.96 4.73 6.50
CA PRO A 63 -0.43 4.95 6.15
C PRO A 63 -0.77 6.44 5.95
N THR A 64 -1.75 6.70 5.11
CA THR A 64 -2.22 8.02 4.65
C THR A 64 -1.37 8.70 3.59
N THR A 65 -0.19 8.16 3.27
CA THR A 65 0.61 8.64 2.14
C THR A 65 0.12 8.08 0.81
N THR A 66 0.51 8.73 -0.27
CA THR A 66 0.30 8.21 -1.63
C THR A 66 1.33 7.12 -1.92
N VAL A 67 0.86 6.01 -2.47
CA VAL A 67 1.67 4.82 -2.78
C VAL A 67 1.41 4.35 -4.20
N MET A 68 2.38 3.64 -4.78
CA MET A 68 2.18 2.93 -6.04
C MET A 68 1.32 1.69 -5.83
N THR A 69 0.46 1.43 -6.80
CA THR A 69 -0.33 0.19 -6.89
C THR A 69 -0.34 -0.31 -8.31
N VAL A 70 -0.46 -1.62 -8.49
CA VAL A 70 -0.69 -2.25 -9.79
C VAL A 70 -2.12 -2.75 -9.82
N VAL A 71 -2.85 -2.41 -10.87
CA VAL A 71 -4.21 -2.88 -11.16
C VAL A 71 -4.28 -3.42 -12.58
N LYS A 72 -5.25 -4.28 -12.89
CA LYS A 72 -5.57 -4.71 -14.26
C LYS A 72 -6.96 -4.14 -14.61
N ARG A 73 -7.06 -3.38 -15.69
CA ARG A 73 -8.30 -2.67 -16.06
C ARG A 73 -8.44 -2.57 -17.56
N HIS A 74 -9.69 -2.63 -18.04
CA HIS A 74 -10.06 -2.23 -19.39
C HIS A 74 -9.74 -0.76 -19.60
N ASP A 75 -9.51 -0.37 -20.83
CA ASP A 75 -9.39 1.03 -21.19
C ASP A 75 -10.73 1.73 -21.02
N HIS A 76 -10.71 2.98 -20.54
CA HIS A 76 -11.94 3.75 -20.36
C HIS A 76 -12.60 4.09 -21.71
N ASP A 77 -11.76 4.38 -22.70
CA ASP A 77 -12.22 4.83 -24.03
C ASP A 77 -12.51 3.65 -24.96
N ASN A 78 -11.91 2.48 -24.67
CA ASN A 78 -12.09 1.23 -25.40
C ASN A 78 -12.37 0.06 -24.42
N PRO A 79 -13.58 0.01 -23.83
CA PRO A 79 -13.90 -0.97 -22.78
C PRO A 79 -13.95 -2.43 -23.28
N ASP A 80 -14.05 -2.64 -24.59
CA ASP A 80 -14.06 -3.96 -25.22
C ASP A 80 -12.64 -4.53 -25.45
N ASP A 81 -11.59 -3.70 -25.28
CA ASP A 81 -10.21 -4.17 -25.37
C ASP A 81 -9.84 -5.02 -24.14
N GLU A 82 -8.88 -5.92 -24.33
CA GLU A 82 -8.32 -6.73 -23.23
C GLU A 82 -7.79 -5.85 -22.10
N PRO A 83 -8.08 -6.20 -20.83
CA PRO A 83 -7.63 -5.42 -19.70
C PRO A 83 -6.11 -5.48 -19.56
N ARG A 84 -5.47 -4.33 -19.32
CA ARG A 84 -4.03 -4.18 -19.20
C ARG A 84 -3.61 -3.83 -17.78
N LEU A 85 -2.37 -4.22 -17.42
CA LEU A 85 -1.75 -3.79 -16.19
C LEU A 85 -1.50 -2.27 -16.22
N ARG A 86 -1.77 -1.60 -15.11
CA ARG A 86 -1.61 -0.14 -14.94
C ARG A 86 -0.99 0.16 -13.58
N VAL A 87 0.04 0.98 -13.57
CA VAL A 87 0.62 1.53 -12.33
C VAL A 87 -0.12 2.82 -11.98
N ARG A 88 -0.71 2.87 -10.80
CA ARG A 88 -1.50 3.99 -10.29
C ARG A 88 -1.02 4.49 -8.94
N ALA A 89 -1.18 5.78 -8.72
CA ALA A 89 -1.00 6.40 -7.41
C ALA A 89 -2.31 6.32 -6.62
N MET A 90 -2.25 5.77 -5.40
CA MET A 90 -3.42 5.67 -4.51
C MET A 90 -3.03 6.06 -3.08
N ARG A 91 -3.98 6.63 -2.34
CA ARG A 91 -3.81 6.87 -0.89
C ARG A 91 -3.84 5.53 -0.14
N TRP A 92 -2.83 5.25 0.68
CA TRP A 92 -2.83 4.07 1.54
C TRP A 92 -3.69 4.31 2.79
N GLY A 93 -4.83 3.70 2.83
CA GLY A 93 -5.91 3.89 3.79
C GLY A 93 -7.21 4.06 3.01
N LEU A 94 -7.85 2.92 2.73
CA LEU A 94 -9.04 2.82 1.88
C LEU A 94 -10.18 3.69 2.43
N VAL A 95 -10.76 4.48 1.56
CA VAL A 95 -11.99 5.24 1.82
C VAL A 95 -13.12 4.53 1.08
N PRO A 96 -14.10 3.94 1.78
CA PRO A 96 -15.23 3.29 1.12
C PRO A 96 -16.02 4.29 0.27
N ALA A 97 -16.53 3.84 -0.90
CA ALA A 97 -17.30 4.71 -1.81
C ALA A 97 -18.55 5.35 -1.17
N TRP A 98 -19.08 4.74 -0.12
CA TRP A 98 -20.24 5.22 0.63
C TRP A 98 -19.87 6.16 1.78
N ALA A 99 -18.59 6.35 2.10
CA ALA A 99 -18.17 7.25 3.19
C ALA A 99 -18.62 8.69 2.88
N LYS A 100 -19.08 9.40 3.90
CA LYS A 100 -19.53 10.79 3.75
C LYS A 100 -18.35 11.73 3.56
N GLU A 101 -17.25 11.47 4.27
CA GLU A 101 -16.04 12.29 4.26
C GLU A 101 -14.79 11.44 4.51
N VAL A 102 -13.64 11.96 4.11
CA VAL A 102 -12.34 11.33 4.34
C VAL A 102 -11.91 11.57 5.78
N GLY A 103 -11.48 10.52 6.48
CA GLY A 103 -10.97 10.65 7.86
C GLY A 103 -12.02 10.47 8.96
N ASN A 104 -13.29 10.39 8.62
CA ASN A 104 -14.34 10.06 9.59
C ASN A 104 -14.44 8.53 9.72
N GLY A 105 -13.91 8.01 10.82
CA GLY A 105 -13.91 6.57 11.12
C GLY A 105 -12.50 5.97 11.22
N PRO A 106 -12.40 4.64 11.36
CA PRO A 106 -11.12 3.96 11.48
C PRO A 106 -10.31 4.05 10.19
N LEU A 107 -9.01 4.22 10.33
CA LEU A 107 -8.09 4.20 9.19
C LEU A 107 -7.95 2.76 8.64
N LEU A 108 -8.48 2.55 7.44
CA LEU A 108 -8.55 1.23 6.79
C LEU A 108 -7.29 0.96 5.93
N PHE A 109 -6.10 1.04 6.51
CA PHE A 109 -4.85 0.77 5.79
C PHE A 109 -4.58 -0.73 5.61
N ASN A 110 -5.17 -1.59 6.46
CA ASN A 110 -5.14 -3.04 6.31
C ASN A 110 -6.55 -3.65 6.37
N ALA A 111 -6.73 -4.75 5.65
CA ALA A 111 -7.91 -5.59 5.72
C ALA A 111 -7.49 -7.05 6.01
N ARG A 112 -8.20 -7.73 6.89
CA ARG A 112 -7.96 -9.16 7.12
C ARG A 112 -8.52 -9.97 5.95
N ALA A 113 -7.68 -10.78 5.30
CA ALA A 113 -8.04 -11.59 4.15
C ALA A 113 -9.26 -12.47 4.45
N GLU A 114 -9.29 -13.07 5.64
CA GLU A 114 -10.32 -14.02 6.09
C GLU A 114 -11.73 -13.40 6.19
N THR A 115 -11.80 -12.08 6.40
CA THR A 115 -13.08 -11.40 6.66
C THR A 115 -13.38 -10.24 5.72
N ALA A 116 -12.48 -9.94 4.78
CA ALA A 116 -12.64 -8.80 3.86
C ALA A 116 -13.94 -8.88 3.06
N ALA A 117 -14.32 -10.07 2.60
CA ALA A 117 -15.54 -10.29 1.82
C ALA A 117 -16.84 -10.02 2.61
N GLN A 118 -16.79 -10.11 3.95
CA GLN A 118 -17.96 -9.88 4.81
C GLN A 118 -18.06 -8.42 5.29
N LYS A 119 -16.96 -7.69 5.31
CA LYS A 119 -16.93 -6.31 5.81
C LYS A 119 -17.49 -5.32 4.78
N SER A 120 -18.44 -4.49 5.18
CA SER A 120 -19.07 -3.48 4.30
C SER A 120 -18.05 -2.54 3.63
N SER A 121 -16.95 -2.23 4.30
CA SER A 121 -15.89 -1.37 3.78
C SER A 121 -15.09 -2.01 2.63
N PHE A 122 -15.02 -3.34 2.56
CA PHE A 122 -14.15 -4.04 1.62
C PHE A 122 -14.89 -4.94 0.63
N ARG A 123 -16.11 -5.36 0.97
CA ARG A 123 -16.89 -6.34 0.19
C ARG A 123 -17.02 -6.02 -1.30
N SER A 124 -17.26 -4.74 -1.64
CA SER A 124 -17.34 -4.32 -3.05
C SER A 124 -15.98 -4.42 -3.75
N SER A 125 -14.90 -4.08 -3.05
CA SER A 125 -13.55 -4.12 -3.60
C SER A 125 -13.05 -5.55 -3.80
N VAL A 126 -13.41 -6.49 -2.93
CA VAL A 126 -13.08 -7.91 -3.08
C VAL A 126 -13.60 -8.47 -4.41
N ARG A 127 -14.74 -7.99 -4.91
CA ARG A 127 -15.34 -8.49 -6.15
C ARG A 127 -14.56 -8.11 -7.41
N SER A 128 -14.12 -6.83 -7.55
CA SER A 128 -13.59 -6.32 -8.83
C SER A 128 -12.52 -5.23 -8.68
N ARG A 129 -12.15 -4.85 -7.46
CA ARG A 129 -11.18 -3.78 -7.21
C ARG A 129 -10.02 -4.28 -6.38
N ARG A 130 -9.34 -5.30 -6.90
CA ARG A 130 -8.11 -5.83 -6.32
C ARG A 130 -6.92 -5.14 -6.94
N CYS A 131 -5.85 -5.02 -6.18
CA CYS A 131 -4.59 -4.44 -6.61
C CYS A 131 -3.42 -5.19 -6.00
N LEU A 132 -2.22 -4.83 -6.44
CA LEU A 132 -0.97 -5.22 -5.82
C LEU A 132 -0.26 -3.96 -5.33
N VAL A 133 0.40 -4.05 -4.17
CA VAL A 133 1.24 -2.99 -3.62
C VAL A 133 2.68 -3.47 -3.67
N PRO A 134 3.55 -2.87 -4.51
CA PRO A 134 4.96 -3.24 -4.60
C PRO A 134 5.71 -2.76 -3.36
N MET A 135 6.64 -3.58 -2.85
CA MET A 135 7.54 -3.22 -1.77
C MET A 135 8.81 -4.05 -1.79
N ASP A 136 9.89 -3.51 -1.25
CA ASP A 136 11.14 -4.24 -1.07
C ASP A 136 11.12 -5.06 0.22
N GLY A 137 10.25 -4.69 1.15
CA GLY A 137 10.00 -5.38 2.41
C GLY A 137 9.15 -4.52 3.34
N TRP A 138 8.77 -5.09 4.46
CA TRP A 138 7.92 -4.42 5.45
C TRP A 138 8.52 -4.46 6.84
N TYR A 139 8.06 -3.57 7.71
CA TYR A 139 8.47 -3.51 9.10
C TYR A 139 7.37 -4.04 10.02
N GLU A 140 7.79 -4.76 11.06
CA GLU A 140 6.97 -5.11 12.20
C GLU A 140 7.74 -4.94 13.51
N TRP A 141 7.01 -4.82 14.61
CA TRP A 141 7.58 -4.54 15.92
C TRP A 141 7.32 -5.69 16.88
N LYS A 142 8.38 -6.40 17.24
CA LYS A 142 8.35 -7.40 18.30
C LYS A 142 8.35 -6.73 19.67
N LYS A 143 7.58 -7.26 20.62
CA LYS A 143 7.68 -6.84 22.02
C LYS A 143 9.06 -7.19 22.55
N GLY A 144 9.78 -6.18 23.02
CA GLY A 144 11.08 -6.31 23.66
C GLY A 144 10.96 -6.34 25.18
N PRO A 145 12.11 -6.46 25.89
CA PRO A 145 12.15 -6.37 27.34
C PRO A 145 11.64 -5.00 27.80
N PRO A 146 11.11 -4.89 29.04
CA PRO A 146 10.72 -3.61 29.61
C PRO A 146 11.92 -2.64 29.68
N ASP A 147 11.66 -1.35 29.48
CA ASP A 147 12.66 -0.30 29.73
C ASP A 147 12.91 -0.13 31.24
N ALA A 148 13.83 0.78 31.60
CA ALA A 148 14.16 1.09 32.99
C ALA A 148 12.97 1.57 33.85
N LYS A 149 11.84 1.94 33.19
CA LYS A 149 10.58 2.35 33.85
C LYS A 149 9.53 1.22 33.84
N GLY A 150 9.90 0.00 33.43
CA GLY A 150 9.01 -1.15 33.35
C GLY A 150 8.04 -1.13 32.17
N LYS A 151 8.20 -0.20 31.22
CA LYS A 151 7.34 -0.09 30.04
C LYS A 151 7.83 -1.06 28.95
N PRO A 152 6.94 -1.87 28.33
CA PRO A 152 7.32 -2.74 27.22
C PRO A 152 7.94 -1.94 26.06
N THR A 153 9.14 -2.33 25.64
CA THR A 153 9.77 -1.77 24.44
C THR A 153 9.27 -2.46 23.18
N LYS A 154 9.53 -1.86 22.05
CA LYS A 154 9.25 -2.44 20.74
C LYS A 154 10.51 -2.41 19.90
N VAL A 155 10.96 -3.59 19.49
CA VAL A 155 12.12 -3.77 18.62
C VAL A 155 11.63 -3.88 17.18
N PRO A 156 12.03 -2.98 16.28
CA PRO A 156 11.64 -3.06 14.89
C PRO A 156 12.43 -4.12 14.15
N PHE A 157 11.75 -4.86 13.30
CA PHE A 157 12.31 -5.82 12.36
C PHE A 157 11.92 -5.45 10.95
N PHE A 158 12.82 -5.65 10.00
CA PHE A 158 12.55 -5.54 8.57
C PHE A 158 12.53 -6.93 7.95
N MET A 159 11.44 -7.25 7.25
CA MET A 159 11.24 -8.48 6.54
C MET A 159 11.32 -8.23 5.04
N SER A 160 12.20 -8.93 4.34
CA SER A 160 12.38 -8.81 2.89
C SER A 160 12.82 -10.14 2.28
N PRO A 161 12.64 -10.35 0.97
CA PRO A 161 13.17 -11.54 0.30
C PRO A 161 14.67 -11.67 0.49
N LYS A 162 15.14 -12.93 0.68
CA LYS A 162 16.57 -13.24 0.84
C LYS A 162 17.37 -12.97 -0.43
N ASP A 163 16.75 -13.08 -1.58
CA ASP A 163 17.34 -12.88 -2.91
C ASP A 163 17.25 -11.42 -3.39
N GLY A 164 16.64 -10.53 -2.61
CA GLY A 164 16.47 -9.12 -2.96
C GLY A 164 15.38 -8.84 -4.00
N THR A 165 14.58 -9.82 -4.37
CA THR A 165 13.44 -9.61 -5.28
C THR A 165 12.39 -8.69 -4.67
N ARG A 166 11.60 -8.04 -5.52
CA ARG A 166 10.49 -7.19 -5.05
C ARG A 166 9.29 -8.05 -4.69
N LEU A 167 8.65 -7.71 -3.59
CA LEU A 167 7.38 -8.30 -3.17
C LEU A 167 6.20 -7.50 -3.73
N PHE A 168 5.11 -8.21 -3.96
CA PHE A 168 3.83 -7.63 -4.31
C PHE A 168 2.77 -8.12 -3.34
N MET A 169 2.22 -7.20 -2.56
CA MET A 169 1.21 -7.54 -1.56
C MET A 169 -0.17 -7.40 -2.15
N ALA A 170 -1.02 -8.39 -1.93
CA ALA A 170 -2.42 -8.32 -2.28
C ALA A 170 -3.08 -7.12 -1.58
N GLY A 171 -3.85 -6.37 -2.32
CA GLY A 171 -4.57 -5.19 -1.84
C GLY A 171 -5.97 -5.07 -2.43
N LEU A 172 -6.73 -4.21 -1.82
CA LEU A 172 -8.06 -3.79 -2.27
C LEU A 172 -8.05 -2.29 -2.48
N TRP A 173 -8.79 -1.79 -3.46
CA TRP A 173 -8.87 -0.37 -3.71
C TRP A 173 -10.30 0.11 -3.88
N SER A 174 -10.52 1.42 -3.72
CA SER A 174 -11.81 2.08 -3.84
C SER A 174 -11.66 3.43 -4.51
N VAL A 175 -12.75 3.87 -5.13
CA VAL A 175 -12.93 5.23 -5.65
C VAL A 175 -13.94 5.92 -4.75
N TRP A 176 -13.55 7.05 -4.19
CA TRP A 176 -14.44 7.91 -3.41
C TRP A 176 -14.59 9.26 -4.09
N HIS A 177 -15.81 9.78 -4.14
CA HIS A 177 -16.13 11.10 -4.71
C HIS A 177 -16.60 12.03 -3.60
N ASP A 178 -16.02 13.22 -3.53
CA ASP A 178 -16.55 14.28 -2.68
C ASP A 178 -17.83 14.82 -3.30
N ARG A 179 -18.95 14.54 -2.65
CA ARG A 179 -20.27 14.97 -3.12
C ARG A 179 -20.61 16.41 -2.71
N THR A 180 -19.74 17.05 -1.96
CA THR A 180 -19.92 18.43 -1.48
C THR A 180 -19.21 19.43 -2.39
N VAL A 181 -18.32 18.97 -3.26
CA VAL A 181 -17.57 19.79 -4.22
C VAL A 181 -17.89 19.31 -5.63
N GLU A 182 -18.46 20.20 -6.44
CA GLU A 182 -18.76 19.95 -7.84
C GLU A 182 -17.44 19.71 -8.59
N ASP A 183 -17.41 18.73 -9.49
CA ASP A 183 -16.25 18.35 -10.31
C ASP A 183 -14.97 18.00 -9.53
N ALA A 184 -15.08 17.69 -8.25
CA ALA A 184 -13.92 17.23 -7.49
C ALA A 184 -13.33 15.94 -8.08
N PRO A 185 -12.01 15.85 -8.28
CA PRO A 185 -11.39 14.65 -8.78
C PRO A 185 -11.60 13.49 -7.79
N PRO A 186 -11.83 12.27 -8.29
CA PRO A 186 -12.03 11.12 -7.43
C PRO A 186 -10.77 10.80 -6.61
N LEU A 187 -10.95 10.43 -5.34
CA LEU A 187 -9.88 9.92 -4.51
C LEU A 187 -9.76 8.41 -4.70
N LEU A 188 -8.63 7.98 -5.26
CA LEU A 188 -8.25 6.58 -5.29
C LEU A 188 -7.56 6.22 -3.97
N SER A 189 -7.99 5.14 -3.34
CA SER A 189 -7.43 4.69 -2.07
C SER A 189 -7.34 3.18 -1.99
N CYS A 190 -6.34 2.67 -1.25
CA CYS A 190 -6.10 1.22 -1.15
C CYS A 190 -5.89 0.78 0.30
N SER A 191 -6.03 -0.52 0.51
CA SER A 191 -5.77 -1.24 1.76
C SER A 191 -4.96 -2.49 1.44
N ILE A 192 -3.95 -2.81 2.25
CA ILE A 192 -3.17 -4.04 2.11
C ILE A 192 -3.92 -5.17 2.83
N LEU A 193 -4.07 -6.32 2.17
CA LEU A 193 -4.58 -7.52 2.83
C LEU A 193 -3.52 -8.12 3.76
N THR A 194 -3.97 -8.58 4.90
CA THR A 194 -3.14 -9.28 5.88
C THR A 194 -3.73 -10.65 6.19
N THR A 195 -2.84 -11.59 6.49
CA THR A 195 -3.18 -12.96 6.85
C THR A 195 -2.40 -13.38 8.10
N ASP A 196 -2.67 -14.55 8.63
CA ASP A 196 -1.87 -15.11 9.73
C ASP A 196 -0.42 -15.29 9.30
N ALA A 197 0.51 -14.92 10.17
CA ALA A 197 1.92 -15.11 9.90
C ALA A 197 2.28 -16.60 9.83
N VAL A 198 3.25 -16.96 8.96
CA VAL A 198 3.70 -18.33 8.72
C VAL A 198 5.15 -18.49 9.18
N GLY A 199 5.47 -19.66 9.72
CA GLY A 199 6.84 -20.01 10.13
C GLY A 199 7.44 -19.03 11.13
N ALA A 200 8.71 -18.68 10.95
CA ALA A 200 9.46 -17.77 11.82
C ALA A 200 8.93 -16.33 11.85
N LEU A 201 8.11 -15.92 10.88
CA LEU A 201 7.48 -14.59 10.88
C LEU A 201 6.54 -14.39 12.08
N ARG A 202 5.97 -15.49 12.62
CA ARG A 202 5.15 -15.48 13.84
C ARG A 202 5.92 -15.04 15.09
N ASP A 203 7.22 -15.24 15.11
CA ASP A 203 8.06 -14.85 16.26
C ASP A 203 8.18 -13.32 16.39
N VAL A 204 7.89 -12.58 15.31
CA VAL A 204 7.89 -11.13 15.30
C VAL A 204 6.47 -10.58 15.51
N HIS A 205 5.51 -11.09 14.73
CA HIS A 205 4.11 -10.65 14.79
C HIS A 205 3.17 -11.79 14.34
N ASP A 206 1.95 -11.86 14.91
CA ASP A 206 0.92 -12.86 14.57
C ASP A 206 0.32 -12.68 13.15
N ARG A 207 0.51 -11.51 12.53
CA ARG A 207 0.02 -11.19 11.20
C ARG A 207 1.16 -10.81 10.27
N MET A 208 0.95 -11.08 8.97
CA MET A 208 1.82 -10.64 7.87
C MET A 208 0.99 -10.10 6.71
N PRO A 209 1.55 -9.27 5.81
CA PRO A 209 0.85 -8.93 4.57
C PRO A 209 0.68 -10.17 3.69
N LEU A 210 -0.41 -10.23 2.95
CA LEU A 210 -0.68 -11.32 2.01
C LEU A 210 0.19 -11.14 0.76
N ILE A 211 1.26 -11.91 0.67
CA ILE A 211 2.16 -11.90 -0.49
C ILE A 211 1.47 -12.59 -1.67
N MET A 212 1.47 -11.93 -2.83
CA MET A 212 0.87 -12.45 -4.05
C MET A 212 1.97 -12.83 -5.06
N PRO A 213 2.24 -14.14 -5.26
CA PRO A 213 3.18 -14.63 -6.26
C PRO A 213 2.78 -14.21 -7.68
N TYR A 214 3.76 -14.02 -8.56
CA TYR A 214 3.56 -13.58 -9.95
C TYR A 214 2.57 -14.48 -10.71
N ASP A 215 2.67 -15.79 -10.55
CA ASP A 215 1.80 -16.77 -11.22
C ASP A 215 0.31 -16.59 -10.91
N ASN A 216 -0.01 -15.89 -9.83
CA ASN A 216 -1.39 -15.65 -9.41
C ASN A 216 -1.92 -14.25 -9.83
N TRP A 217 -1.10 -13.41 -10.46
CA TRP A 217 -1.47 -12.02 -10.75
C TRP A 217 -2.67 -11.92 -11.69
N ASP A 218 -2.68 -12.68 -12.76
CA ASP A 218 -3.77 -12.65 -13.74
C ASP A 218 -5.11 -12.97 -13.10
N THR A 219 -5.16 -14.00 -12.26
CA THR A 219 -6.36 -14.39 -11.52
C THR A 219 -6.71 -13.38 -10.42
N TRP A 220 -5.69 -12.89 -9.69
CA TRP A 220 -5.91 -11.91 -8.62
C TRP A 220 -6.42 -10.57 -9.14
N LEU A 221 -5.85 -10.07 -10.23
CA LEU A 221 -6.13 -8.75 -10.79
C LEU A 221 -7.28 -8.75 -11.80
N ASP A 222 -7.84 -9.89 -12.17
CA ASP A 222 -8.93 -10.00 -13.13
C ASP A 222 -10.08 -9.05 -12.76
N PRO A 223 -10.42 -8.04 -13.58
CA PRO A 223 -11.46 -7.08 -13.25
C PRO A 223 -12.88 -7.66 -13.38
N ASP A 224 -13.06 -8.73 -14.15
CA ASP A 224 -14.34 -9.27 -14.57
C ASP A 224 -14.81 -10.46 -13.71
N HIS A 225 -13.86 -11.19 -13.13
CA HIS A 225 -14.15 -12.35 -12.30
C HIS A 225 -13.68 -12.13 -10.85
N GLN A 226 -14.35 -12.80 -9.93
CA GLN A 226 -13.93 -12.83 -8.52
C GLN A 226 -12.69 -13.70 -8.37
N ALA A 227 -11.74 -13.24 -7.55
CA ALA A 227 -10.60 -14.07 -7.19
C ALA A 227 -11.08 -15.30 -6.38
N PRO A 228 -10.52 -16.49 -6.66
CA PRO A 228 -10.78 -17.70 -5.89
C PRO A 228 -10.44 -17.53 -4.40
N ALA A 229 -11.12 -18.25 -3.53
CA ALA A 229 -10.97 -18.10 -2.08
C ALA A 229 -9.58 -18.52 -1.56
N ASP A 230 -8.92 -19.44 -2.24
CA ASP A 230 -7.57 -19.90 -1.92
C ASP A 230 -6.51 -18.81 -2.07
N LEU A 231 -6.73 -17.81 -2.94
CA LEU A 231 -5.83 -16.65 -3.05
C LEU A 231 -5.89 -15.71 -1.83
N PHE A 232 -6.83 -15.91 -0.92
CA PHE A 232 -6.91 -15.19 0.36
C PHE A 232 -6.26 -15.97 1.51
N ALA A 233 -5.79 -17.20 1.26
CA ALA A 233 -5.13 -18.03 2.25
C ALA A 233 -3.71 -17.52 2.57
N PRO A 234 -3.16 -17.87 3.76
CA PRO A 234 -1.76 -17.62 4.06
C PRO A 234 -0.82 -18.18 2.99
N PRO A 235 0.34 -17.54 2.74
CA PRO A 235 1.29 -18.03 1.76
C PRO A 235 1.85 -19.41 2.19
N SER A 236 2.37 -20.14 1.21
CA SER A 236 3.01 -21.44 1.45
C SER A 236 4.24 -21.29 2.36
N THR A 237 4.57 -22.36 3.10
CA THR A 237 5.76 -22.38 3.96
C THR A 237 7.06 -22.04 3.21
N PRO A 238 7.35 -22.57 1.99
CA PRO A 238 8.54 -22.19 1.24
C PRO A 238 8.62 -20.69 0.93
N LEU A 239 7.49 -20.05 0.61
CA LEU A 239 7.46 -18.59 0.37
C LEU A 239 7.77 -17.82 1.65
N ALA A 240 7.22 -18.22 2.77
CA ALA A 240 7.52 -17.59 4.06
C ALA A 240 8.99 -17.80 4.50
N GLU A 241 9.57 -18.96 4.23
CA GLU A 241 10.97 -19.28 4.51
C GLU A 241 11.95 -18.51 3.59
N ALA A 242 11.50 -18.06 2.43
CA ALA A 242 12.29 -17.19 1.55
C ALA A 242 12.46 -15.77 2.10
N ILE A 243 11.73 -15.38 3.15
CA ILE A 243 11.81 -14.06 3.76
C ILE A 243 12.90 -14.04 4.84
N ALA A 244 13.82 -13.09 4.72
CA ALA A 244 14.79 -12.76 5.76
C ALA A 244 14.13 -11.87 6.83
N ILE A 245 14.48 -12.08 8.09
CA ILE A 245 13.99 -11.33 9.25
C ILE A 245 15.21 -10.68 9.89
N ARG A 246 15.26 -9.36 9.92
CA ARG A 246 16.40 -8.59 10.43
C ARG A 246 15.95 -7.56 11.44
N ALA A 247 16.58 -7.51 12.61
CA ALA A 247 16.42 -6.40 13.54
C ALA A 247 17.05 -5.14 12.91
N VAL A 248 16.35 -4.01 12.99
CA VAL A 248 16.80 -2.74 12.40
C VAL A 248 16.76 -1.61 13.43
N SER A 249 17.37 -0.47 13.06
CA SER A 249 17.46 0.69 13.95
C SER A 249 16.08 1.23 14.37
N PRO A 250 15.90 1.64 15.64
CA PRO A 250 14.70 2.34 16.11
C PRO A 250 14.43 3.68 15.40
N LEU A 251 15.35 4.16 14.59
CA LEU A 251 15.15 5.35 13.75
C LEU A 251 13.91 5.22 12.85
N VAL A 252 13.54 4.00 12.44
CA VAL A 252 12.33 3.72 11.65
C VAL A 252 11.04 4.14 12.37
N ASN A 253 11.05 4.28 13.70
CA ASN A 253 9.86 4.67 14.47
C ASN A 253 9.34 6.07 14.08
N ARG A 254 10.22 6.97 13.65
CA ARG A 254 9.85 8.31 13.16
C ARG A 254 9.60 8.26 11.67
N VAL A 255 8.38 8.57 11.24
CA VAL A 255 7.98 8.60 9.81
C VAL A 255 8.80 9.61 8.99
N SER A 256 9.30 10.68 9.63
CA SER A 256 10.16 11.67 8.97
C SER A 256 11.55 11.15 8.58
N ASN A 257 12.01 10.06 9.20
CA ASN A 257 13.26 9.42 8.82
C ASN A 257 13.04 8.60 7.55
N ASN A 258 13.81 8.90 6.52
CA ASN A 258 13.71 8.25 5.22
C ASN A 258 15.11 8.16 4.59
N SER A 259 15.85 7.12 4.95
CA SER A 259 17.19 6.87 4.41
C SER A 259 17.45 5.36 4.27
N PRO A 260 18.39 4.93 3.41
CA PRO A 260 18.79 3.53 3.23
C PRO A 260 19.24 2.85 4.53
N GLU A 261 19.75 3.60 5.49
CA GLU A 261 20.20 3.10 6.79
C GLU A 261 19.09 2.37 7.57
N LEU A 262 17.81 2.71 7.33
CA LEU A 262 16.68 2.08 7.97
C LEU A 262 16.52 0.59 7.62
N LEU A 263 17.14 0.14 6.52
CA LEU A 263 17.13 -1.26 6.08
C LEU A 263 18.30 -2.07 6.66
N GLN A 264 19.29 -1.42 7.26
CA GLN A 264 20.51 -2.07 7.73
C GLN A 264 20.25 -2.82 9.05
N PRO A 265 20.78 -4.03 9.20
CA PRO A 265 20.72 -4.76 10.46
C PRO A 265 21.51 -4.05 11.55
N VAL A 266 21.04 -4.16 12.81
CA VAL A 266 21.72 -3.70 14.02
C VAL A 266 22.34 -4.85 14.78
#